data_a013c4af739e8505b04e3a7ae584e6b9
#
_entry.id   a013c4af739e8505b04e3a7ae584e6b9
#
_cell.length_a   1.000
_cell.length_b   1.000
_cell.length_c   1.000
_cell.angle_alpha   90.00
_cell.angle_beta   90.00
_cell.angle_gamma   90.00
#
_symmetry.space_group_name_H-M   'P 1'
#
loop_
_entity.id
_entity.type
_entity.pdbx_description
1 polymer ?
#
loop_
_entity_poly.entity_id
_entity_poly.type
_entity_poly.pdbx_seq_one_letter_code
_entity_poly.pdbx_strand_id
1 'polypeptide(L)'
;MQYRLEEVMSKSPSFSIIIANYNYGQYVGDAIESALMQDWVSKEVIVIDDGSTDGSINTIKKFGNNVLGFFTKNQGQREANNLGFSMSSGDIIIFLDSDDILIKGALREIASVWHAGVSKIQVLVQRTDAKGRPVGAIMPRIRSGVTPQEIQKQAWLYLDYPSPPGSGNAWSREFLTKIFPLDSKFDSSTDTSCIAMAPYYGDIVTIDRPLVLYRTHGKNDSNLSNGKENYSREVARAFHRLYAVQCACLDTGHPLPKYKVLFENSHLLQLRIASMRLTPRKHSLPGDSLKKAFYDSFKIFLFSKKRRSFFDGMILIWSILAIILPGFLAERMIDFRFSRRILECTVLND
;
A
#
# COMPACT_ATOMS: atom_id res chain seq x y z
N MET A 1 -1.43 26.11 -38.61
CA MET A 1 -1.32 24.65 -38.37
C MET A 1 0.01 24.26 -37.71
N GLN A 2 1.07 25.01 -37.87
CA GLN A 2 2.39 24.78 -37.26
C GLN A 2 2.46 25.14 -35.76
N TYR A 3 1.68 26.14 -35.29
CA TYR A 3 1.61 26.53 -33.87
C TYR A 3 0.92 25.54 -32.93
N ARG A 4 0.25 24.50 -33.45
CA ARG A 4 -0.44 23.47 -32.66
C ARG A 4 0.39 22.20 -32.43
N LEU A 5 1.54 22.10 -33.08
CA LEU A 5 2.45 20.96 -32.92
C LEU A 5 3.54 21.18 -31.86
N GLU A 6 3.82 22.43 -31.51
CA GLU A 6 4.81 22.77 -30.48
C GLU A 6 4.25 22.69 -29.04
N GLU A 7 2.92 22.78 -28.87
CA GLU A 7 2.24 22.65 -27.56
C GLU A 7 2.05 21.18 -27.12
N VAL A 8 2.37 20.21 -27.95
CA VAL A 8 2.20 18.76 -27.66
C VAL A 8 3.54 18.04 -27.40
N MET A 9 4.65 18.72 -27.41
CA MET A 9 5.87 18.20 -26.79
C MET A 9 5.73 18.35 -25.28
N SER A 10 4.93 17.46 -24.64
CA SER A 10 4.88 17.39 -23.19
C SER A 10 6.30 17.27 -22.67
N LYS A 11 6.74 18.29 -21.94
CA LYS A 11 8.02 18.28 -21.23
C LYS A 11 8.13 16.94 -20.52
N SER A 12 9.19 16.18 -20.79
CA SER A 12 9.44 14.91 -20.10
C SER A 12 9.29 15.11 -18.60
N PRO A 13 8.50 14.29 -17.88
CA PRO A 13 8.23 14.52 -16.46
C PRO A 13 9.51 14.39 -15.64
N SER A 14 9.59 15.18 -14.59
CA SER A 14 10.64 15.07 -13.57
C SER A 14 10.22 14.11 -12.46
N PHE A 15 11.19 13.43 -11.83
CA PHE A 15 10.94 12.46 -10.76
C PHE A 15 11.59 12.89 -9.45
N SER A 16 10.86 12.70 -8.35
CA SER A 16 11.44 12.70 -7.01
C SER A 16 11.29 11.30 -6.42
N ILE A 17 12.40 10.65 -6.12
CA ILE A 17 12.43 9.36 -5.43
C ILE A 17 12.74 9.64 -3.97
N ILE A 18 11.76 9.40 -3.10
CA ILE A 18 11.82 9.68 -1.67
C ILE A 18 12.01 8.36 -0.94
N ILE A 19 13.08 8.23 -0.16
CA ILE A 19 13.43 7.04 0.61
C ILE A 19 13.34 7.40 2.09
N ALA A 20 12.31 6.90 2.79
CA ALA A 20 12.20 6.99 4.24
C ALA A 20 12.95 5.81 4.88
N ASN A 21 13.88 6.10 5.79
CA ASN A 21 14.73 5.10 6.44
C ASN A 21 14.67 5.19 7.95
N TYR A 22 14.54 4.03 8.61
CA TYR A 22 14.73 3.90 10.04
C TYR A 22 15.30 2.53 10.40
N ASN A 23 16.59 2.47 10.80
CA ASN A 23 17.28 1.25 11.19
C ASN A 23 17.32 0.15 10.10
N TYR A 24 17.53 0.56 8.85
CA TYR A 24 17.69 -0.32 7.67
C TYR A 24 19.07 -0.13 7.02
N GLY A 25 20.12 0.14 7.81
CA GLY A 25 21.47 0.41 7.33
C GLY A 25 22.07 -0.66 6.43
N GLN A 26 21.62 -1.91 6.56
CA GLN A 26 22.05 -3.01 5.69
C GLN A 26 21.39 -3.00 4.29
N TYR A 27 20.32 -2.22 4.07
CA TYR A 27 19.55 -2.23 2.82
C TYR A 27 19.50 -0.86 2.16
N VAL A 28 19.50 0.23 2.93
CA VAL A 28 19.30 1.59 2.41
C VAL A 28 20.30 1.96 1.31
N GLY A 29 21.52 1.42 1.36
CA GLY A 29 22.52 1.61 0.29
C GLY A 29 22.04 1.08 -1.06
N ASP A 30 21.50 -0.14 -1.09
CA ASP A 30 20.98 -0.76 -2.31
C ASP A 30 19.80 0.05 -2.88
N ALA A 31 18.89 0.52 -2.02
CA ALA A 31 17.76 1.35 -2.42
C ALA A 31 18.23 2.65 -3.08
N ILE A 32 19.18 3.36 -2.46
CA ILE A 32 19.77 4.60 -2.99
C ILE A 32 20.48 4.35 -4.32
N GLU A 33 21.33 3.32 -4.41
CA GLU A 33 22.01 2.98 -5.67
C GLU A 33 21.01 2.69 -6.78
N SER A 34 19.96 1.93 -6.51
CA SER A 34 18.91 1.60 -7.50
C SER A 34 18.20 2.83 -8.04
N ALA A 35 17.96 3.83 -7.19
CA ALA A 35 17.37 5.12 -7.55
C ALA A 35 18.33 5.97 -8.39
N LEU A 36 19.61 6.04 -8.01
CA LEU A 36 20.63 6.80 -8.74
C LEU A 36 20.93 6.18 -10.11
N MET A 37 20.90 4.85 -10.24
CA MET A 37 21.17 4.11 -11.48
C MET A 37 20.04 4.17 -12.52
N GLN A 38 18.89 4.82 -12.21
CA GLN A 38 17.85 5.03 -13.21
C GLN A 38 18.34 5.94 -14.32
N ASP A 39 18.12 5.52 -15.57
CA ASP A 39 18.54 6.24 -16.79
C ASP A 39 17.54 7.35 -17.18
N TRP A 40 17.26 8.25 -16.24
CA TRP A 40 16.38 9.40 -16.42
C TRP A 40 17.09 10.67 -15.98
N VAL A 41 17.13 11.68 -16.84
CA VAL A 41 17.93 12.89 -16.61
C VAL A 41 17.33 13.76 -15.52
N SER A 42 16.03 14.02 -15.59
CA SER A 42 15.33 14.92 -14.65
C SER A 42 14.84 14.11 -13.44
N LYS A 43 15.75 13.75 -12.54
CA LYS A 43 15.42 13.07 -11.29
C LYS A 43 16.21 13.62 -10.12
N GLU A 44 15.63 13.52 -8.93
CA GLU A 44 16.28 13.75 -7.65
C GLU A 44 16.02 12.55 -6.70
N VAL A 45 16.96 12.29 -5.81
CA VAL A 45 16.85 11.25 -4.78
C VAL A 45 16.95 11.93 -3.43
N ILE A 46 15.89 11.79 -2.63
CA ILE A 46 15.74 12.40 -1.31
C ILE A 46 15.69 11.27 -0.29
N VAL A 47 16.58 11.32 0.70
CA VAL A 47 16.63 10.30 1.76
C VAL A 47 16.33 10.95 3.09
N ILE A 48 15.29 10.47 3.77
CA ILE A 48 14.92 10.94 5.11
C ILE A 48 15.28 9.84 6.11
N ASP A 49 16.30 10.06 6.90
CA ASP A 49 16.62 9.19 8.02
C ASP A 49 15.86 9.64 9.27
N ASP A 50 14.93 8.83 9.70
CA ASP A 50 14.02 9.11 10.81
C ASP A 50 14.61 8.71 12.18
N GLY A 51 15.84 9.15 12.44
CA GLY A 51 16.50 8.97 13.73
C GLY A 51 17.07 7.57 13.94
N SER A 52 17.68 6.98 12.91
CA SER A 52 18.32 5.67 13.01
C SER A 52 19.45 5.64 14.04
N THR A 53 19.58 4.49 14.70
CA THR A 53 20.61 4.21 15.70
C THR A 53 21.60 3.14 15.25
N ASP A 54 21.44 2.62 14.03
CA ASP A 54 22.33 1.65 13.38
C ASP A 54 23.34 2.34 12.43
N GLY A 55 23.88 1.63 11.47
CA GLY A 55 24.82 2.16 10.47
C GLY A 55 24.19 3.01 9.36
N SER A 56 22.87 3.24 9.34
CA SER A 56 22.12 3.90 8.27
C SER A 56 22.70 5.27 7.91
N ILE A 57 22.88 6.15 8.89
CA ILE A 57 23.39 7.53 8.69
C ILE A 57 24.73 7.52 7.97
N ASN A 58 25.64 6.64 8.39
CA ASN A 58 26.97 6.54 7.77
C ASN A 58 26.86 6.01 6.32
N THR A 59 25.95 5.08 6.06
CA THR A 59 25.69 4.56 4.71
C THR A 59 25.15 5.66 3.80
N ILE A 60 24.15 6.43 4.24
CA ILE A 60 23.55 7.52 3.48
C ILE A 60 24.60 8.61 3.17
N LYS A 61 25.39 9.01 4.15
CA LYS A 61 26.44 10.05 3.99
C LYS A 61 27.52 9.68 2.94
N LYS A 62 27.76 8.41 2.66
CA LYS A 62 28.71 7.99 1.61
C LYS A 62 28.30 8.42 0.20
N PHE A 63 27.02 8.66 -0.03
CA PHE A 63 26.53 9.12 -1.34
C PHE A 63 26.76 10.62 -1.60
N GLY A 64 27.15 11.37 -0.56
CA GLY A 64 27.51 12.78 -0.69
C GLY A 64 26.42 13.61 -1.35
N ASN A 65 26.82 14.43 -2.34
CA ASN A 65 25.92 15.32 -3.06
C ASN A 65 25.05 14.63 -4.13
N ASN A 66 25.16 13.30 -4.29
CA ASN A 66 24.31 12.57 -5.22
C ASN A 66 22.89 12.39 -4.68
N VAL A 67 22.66 12.59 -3.38
CA VAL A 67 21.37 12.52 -2.71
C VAL A 67 21.15 13.72 -1.80
N LEU A 68 19.89 14.09 -1.61
CA LEU A 68 19.49 15.08 -0.61
C LEU A 68 19.14 14.32 0.69
N GLY A 69 20.10 14.25 1.60
CA GLY A 69 19.97 13.53 2.88
C GLY A 69 19.48 14.44 4.01
N PHE A 70 18.37 14.07 4.66
CA PHE A 70 17.84 14.73 5.86
C PHE A 70 17.84 13.76 7.03
N PHE A 71 18.28 14.23 8.19
CA PHE A 71 18.44 13.43 9.41
C PHE A 71 17.57 14.03 10.51
N THR A 72 16.53 13.31 10.93
CA THR A 72 15.54 13.80 11.87
C THR A 72 15.51 12.99 13.17
N LYS A 73 14.68 13.40 14.13
CA LYS A 73 14.32 12.53 15.26
C LYS A 73 13.17 11.62 14.79
N ASN A 74 13.11 10.39 15.31
CA ASN A 74 12.09 9.44 14.93
C ASN A 74 10.67 9.98 15.23
N GLN A 75 9.88 10.10 14.17
CA GLN A 75 8.49 10.52 14.17
C GLN A 75 7.59 9.56 13.37
N GLY A 76 8.19 8.54 12.75
CA GLY A 76 7.52 7.51 11.96
C GLY A 76 7.46 7.81 10.46
N GLN A 77 7.19 6.77 9.68
CA GLN A 77 7.24 6.80 8.21
C GLN A 77 6.38 7.91 7.59
N ARG A 78 5.19 8.18 8.14
CA ARG A 78 4.32 9.23 7.62
C ARG A 78 4.98 10.60 7.67
N GLU A 79 5.59 10.96 8.81
CA GLU A 79 6.26 12.26 8.96
C GLU A 79 7.53 12.34 8.10
N ALA A 80 8.27 11.23 7.97
CA ALA A 80 9.41 11.17 7.05
C ALA A 80 8.97 11.40 5.60
N ASN A 81 7.87 10.80 5.16
CA ASN A 81 7.33 11.01 3.82
C ASN A 81 6.72 12.40 3.63
N ASN A 82 6.07 12.99 4.65
CA ASN A 82 5.62 14.38 4.64
C ASN A 82 6.80 15.34 4.39
N LEU A 83 7.89 15.16 5.14
CA LEU A 83 9.10 15.95 4.95
C LEU A 83 9.70 15.72 3.57
N GLY A 84 9.86 14.47 3.15
CA GLY A 84 10.40 14.14 1.83
C GLY A 84 9.59 14.77 0.69
N PHE A 85 8.27 14.72 0.76
CA PHE A 85 7.40 15.38 -0.22
C PHE A 85 7.56 16.91 -0.22
N SER A 86 7.62 17.52 0.97
CA SER A 86 7.80 18.97 1.08
C SER A 86 9.14 19.47 0.50
N MET A 87 10.17 18.62 0.52
CA MET A 87 11.51 18.91 -0.02
C MET A 87 11.66 18.54 -1.49
N SER A 88 10.65 17.90 -2.09
CA SER A 88 10.69 17.39 -3.46
C SER A 88 10.15 18.39 -4.49
N SER A 89 10.61 18.29 -5.75
CA SER A 89 10.22 19.18 -6.86
C SER A 89 9.70 18.45 -8.11
N GLY A 90 9.86 17.13 -8.21
CA GLY A 90 9.49 16.34 -9.39
C GLY A 90 7.98 16.30 -9.66
N ASP A 91 7.58 16.10 -10.89
CA ASP A 91 6.18 15.95 -11.32
C ASP A 91 5.60 14.61 -10.87
N ILE A 92 6.45 13.59 -10.79
CA ILE A 92 6.11 12.23 -10.36
C ILE A 92 6.92 11.89 -9.10
N ILE A 93 6.22 11.41 -8.07
CA ILE A 93 6.80 11.07 -6.78
C ILE A 93 6.77 9.54 -6.61
N ILE A 94 7.89 8.96 -6.21
CA ILE A 94 8.00 7.55 -5.81
C ILE A 94 8.44 7.51 -4.35
N PHE A 95 7.62 6.94 -3.47
CA PHE A 95 8.04 6.58 -2.12
C PHE A 95 8.63 5.17 -2.18
N LEU A 96 9.96 5.09 -2.17
CA LEU A 96 10.69 3.84 -2.21
C LEU A 96 11.05 3.41 -0.79
N ASP A 97 10.59 2.24 -0.38
CA ASP A 97 10.97 1.66 0.92
C ASP A 97 12.48 1.38 0.93
N SER A 98 13.13 1.61 2.07
CA SER A 98 14.59 1.54 2.19
C SER A 98 15.18 0.13 2.08
N ASP A 99 14.34 -0.90 1.99
CA ASP A 99 14.68 -2.30 1.76
C ASP A 99 14.36 -2.80 0.34
N ASP A 100 13.75 -1.96 -0.51
CA ASP A 100 13.35 -2.30 -1.88
C ASP A 100 14.33 -1.75 -2.94
N ILE A 101 14.22 -2.24 -4.17
CA ILE A 101 15.12 -1.91 -5.28
C ILE A 101 14.28 -1.57 -6.52
N LEU A 102 14.51 -0.40 -7.12
CA LEU A 102 13.98 -0.06 -8.44
C LEU A 102 14.75 -0.81 -9.53
N ILE A 103 14.04 -1.55 -10.39
CA ILE A 103 14.66 -2.20 -11.55
C ILE A 103 15.08 -1.11 -12.55
N LYS A 104 16.26 -1.29 -13.17
CA LYS A 104 16.78 -0.36 -14.17
C LYS A 104 15.76 -0.12 -15.28
N GLY A 105 15.53 1.15 -15.64
CA GLY A 105 14.56 1.57 -16.64
C GLY A 105 13.14 1.76 -16.10
N ALA A 106 12.88 1.58 -14.78
CA ALA A 106 11.57 1.79 -14.19
C ALA A 106 11.02 3.20 -14.46
N LEU A 107 11.84 4.24 -14.33
CA LEU A 107 11.40 5.61 -14.58
C LEU A 107 11.00 5.84 -16.04
N ARG A 108 11.70 5.21 -17.00
CA ARG A 108 11.36 5.30 -18.42
C ARG A 108 10.01 4.67 -18.72
N GLU A 109 9.75 3.49 -18.17
CA GLU A 109 8.47 2.79 -18.33
C GLU A 109 7.32 3.61 -17.69
N ILE A 110 7.54 4.16 -16.50
CA ILE A 110 6.55 5.01 -15.83
C ILE A 110 6.28 6.28 -16.66
N ALA A 111 7.32 6.94 -17.15
CA ALA A 111 7.17 8.12 -17.98
C ALA A 111 6.44 7.86 -19.30
N SER A 112 6.59 6.65 -19.88
CA SER A 112 5.96 6.30 -21.17
C SER A 112 4.44 6.22 -21.12
N VAL A 113 3.86 6.03 -19.94
CA VAL A 113 2.40 5.96 -19.73
C VAL A 113 1.86 7.18 -18.98
N TRP A 114 2.73 8.14 -18.67
CA TRP A 114 2.35 9.36 -17.97
C TRP A 114 1.55 10.30 -18.88
N HIS A 115 0.45 10.82 -18.36
CA HIS A 115 -0.36 11.85 -19.02
C HIS A 115 -1.09 12.73 -17.99
N ALA A 116 -1.59 13.87 -18.40
CA ALA A 116 -2.41 14.73 -17.56
C ALA A 116 -3.66 13.98 -17.08
N GLY A 117 -4.04 14.16 -15.80
CA GLY A 117 -5.16 13.46 -15.19
C GLY A 117 -4.83 12.11 -14.53
N VAL A 118 -3.58 11.63 -14.64
CA VAL A 118 -3.12 10.48 -13.86
C VAL A 118 -2.91 10.89 -12.41
N SER A 119 -3.54 10.21 -11.48
CA SER A 119 -3.26 10.33 -10.04
C SER A 119 -2.17 9.36 -9.59
N LYS A 120 -2.14 8.16 -10.19
CA LYS A 120 -1.25 7.07 -9.81
C LYS A 120 -0.88 6.20 -11.01
N ILE A 121 0.41 5.84 -11.10
CA ILE A 121 0.87 4.72 -11.92
C ILE A 121 1.30 3.62 -10.96
N GLN A 122 0.84 2.39 -11.20
CA GLN A 122 1.25 1.22 -10.43
C GLN A 122 1.98 0.22 -11.31
N VAL A 123 3.00 -0.41 -10.74
CA VAL A 123 3.81 -1.43 -11.41
C VAL A 123 3.73 -2.75 -10.64
N LEU A 124 4.00 -3.87 -11.29
CA LEU A 124 4.14 -5.11 -10.55
C LEU A 124 5.46 -5.12 -9.77
N VAL A 125 5.49 -5.90 -8.68
CA VAL A 125 6.70 -6.10 -7.89
C VAL A 125 7.07 -7.57 -7.86
N GLN A 126 8.37 -7.87 -8.02
CA GLN A 126 8.93 -9.21 -7.84
C GLN A 126 9.38 -9.35 -6.38
N ARG A 127 8.82 -10.31 -5.67
CA ARG A 127 9.30 -10.62 -4.31
C ARG A 127 10.70 -11.21 -4.35
N THR A 128 11.53 -10.80 -3.40
CA THR A 128 12.88 -11.36 -3.20
C THR A 128 13.09 -11.77 -1.75
N ASP A 129 14.07 -12.62 -1.51
CA ASP A 129 14.56 -12.87 -0.15
C ASP A 129 15.44 -11.70 0.34
N ALA A 130 15.96 -11.80 1.57
CA ALA A 130 16.84 -10.80 2.16
C ALA A 130 18.14 -10.56 1.36
N LYS A 131 18.52 -11.49 0.49
CA LYS A 131 19.71 -11.42 -0.39
C LYS A 131 19.38 -10.91 -1.79
N GLY A 132 18.14 -10.48 -2.05
CA GLY A 132 17.69 -9.99 -3.35
C GLY A 132 17.40 -11.09 -4.38
N ARG A 133 17.37 -12.38 -4.00
CA ARG A 133 17.05 -13.47 -4.93
C ARG A 133 15.54 -13.58 -5.09
N PRO A 134 15.02 -13.69 -6.33
CA PRO A 134 13.58 -13.80 -6.57
C PRO A 134 12.97 -15.00 -5.81
N VAL A 135 11.84 -14.76 -5.12
CA VAL A 135 11.06 -15.78 -4.41
C VAL A 135 9.56 -15.53 -4.60
N GLY A 136 8.82 -16.61 -4.78
CA GLY A 136 7.35 -16.53 -4.90
C GLY A 136 6.87 -15.85 -6.18
N ALA A 137 5.61 -15.42 -6.16
CA ALA A 137 4.93 -14.84 -7.32
C ALA A 137 5.14 -13.32 -7.41
N ILE A 138 5.03 -12.81 -8.63
CA ILE A 138 4.91 -11.38 -8.92
C ILE A 138 3.56 -10.89 -8.36
N MET A 139 3.52 -9.69 -7.78
CA MET A 139 2.31 -9.10 -7.19
C MET A 139 2.16 -7.61 -7.53
N PRO A 140 0.92 -7.09 -7.40
CA PRO A 140 -0.31 -7.84 -7.20
C PRO A 140 -0.65 -8.66 -8.45
N ARG A 141 -1.54 -9.65 -8.34
CA ARG A 141 -2.13 -10.27 -9.51
C ARG A 141 -3.18 -9.33 -10.08
N ILE A 142 -2.89 -8.76 -11.21
CA ILE A 142 -3.80 -7.89 -11.95
C ILE A 142 -4.03 -8.54 -13.32
N ARG A 143 -5.27 -8.53 -13.80
CA ARG A 143 -5.58 -8.97 -15.17
C ARG A 143 -4.86 -8.04 -16.15
N SER A 144 -4.19 -8.61 -17.12
CA SER A 144 -3.55 -7.82 -18.19
C SER A 144 -4.61 -6.97 -18.93
N GLY A 145 -4.25 -5.72 -19.23
CA GLY A 145 -5.15 -4.78 -19.92
C GLY A 145 -6.29 -4.22 -19.07
N VAL A 146 -6.18 -4.29 -17.72
CA VAL A 146 -7.15 -3.61 -16.84
C VAL A 146 -7.13 -2.10 -17.11
N THR A 147 -8.31 -1.53 -17.31
CA THR A 147 -8.45 -0.10 -17.60
C THR A 147 -8.54 0.75 -16.32
N PRO A 148 -8.18 2.05 -16.38
CA PRO A 148 -8.37 2.97 -15.25
C PRO A 148 -9.82 2.99 -14.76
N GLN A 149 -10.81 2.94 -15.66
CA GLN A 149 -12.23 2.93 -15.33
C GLN A 149 -12.66 1.67 -14.57
N GLU A 150 -12.10 0.51 -14.91
CA GLU A 150 -12.36 -0.73 -14.18
C GLU A 150 -11.80 -0.66 -12.76
N ILE A 151 -10.59 -0.09 -12.58
CA ILE A 151 -9.97 0.10 -11.26
C ILE A 151 -10.79 1.09 -10.43
N GLN A 152 -11.17 2.24 -11.00
CA GLN A 152 -12.01 3.22 -10.32
C GLN A 152 -13.34 2.62 -9.87
N LYS A 153 -14.00 1.86 -10.75
CA LYS A 153 -15.25 1.16 -10.41
C LYS A 153 -15.07 0.19 -9.26
N GLN A 154 -13.97 -0.56 -9.22
CA GLN A 154 -13.66 -1.46 -8.11
C GLN A 154 -13.43 -0.68 -6.81
N ALA A 155 -12.62 0.37 -6.86
CA ALA A 155 -12.33 1.24 -5.71
C ALA A 155 -13.61 1.85 -5.13
N TRP A 156 -14.52 2.35 -5.97
CA TRP A 156 -15.78 2.95 -5.51
C TRP A 156 -16.78 1.93 -4.95
N LEU A 157 -16.82 0.72 -5.50
CA LEU A 157 -17.75 -0.32 -5.05
C LEU A 157 -17.28 -1.05 -3.77
N TYR A 158 -15.96 -1.27 -3.65
CA TYR A 158 -15.40 -2.15 -2.63
C TYR A 158 -14.47 -1.44 -1.65
N LEU A 159 -14.18 -0.15 -1.86
CA LEU A 159 -13.16 0.67 -1.15
C LEU A 159 -11.76 0.00 -1.21
N ASP A 160 -11.54 -0.77 -2.26
CA ASP A 160 -10.31 -1.52 -2.46
C ASP A 160 -10.14 -1.88 -3.94
N TYR A 161 -8.91 -2.04 -4.37
CA TYR A 161 -8.55 -2.52 -5.71
C TYR A 161 -7.14 -3.13 -5.66
N PRO A 162 -6.79 -4.03 -6.60
CA PRO A 162 -5.47 -4.62 -6.64
C PRO A 162 -4.38 -3.55 -6.78
N SER A 163 -3.55 -3.41 -5.76
CA SER A 163 -2.46 -2.43 -5.69
C SER A 163 -1.18 -3.09 -5.18
N PRO A 164 -0.01 -2.73 -5.70
CA PRO A 164 1.26 -3.20 -5.15
C PRO A 164 1.54 -2.56 -3.78
N PRO A 165 2.51 -3.08 -3.02
CA PRO A 165 3.11 -2.40 -1.87
C PRO A 165 3.66 -1.02 -2.22
N GLY A 166 3.97 -0.21 -1.22
CA GLY A 166 4.38 1.18 -1.32
C GLY A 166 5.30 1.51 -2.50
N SER A 167 6.43 0.83 -2.59
CA SER A 167 7.47 1.04 -3.63
C SER A 167 7.00 0.79 -5.07
N GLY A 168 5.92 0.05 -5.27
CA GLY A 168 5.35 -0.23 -6.59
C GLY A 168 4.43 0.87 -7.13
N ASN A 169 4.38 2.06 -6.49
CA ASN A 169 3.49 3.14 -6.86
C ASN A 169 4.26 4.42 -7.17
N ALA A 170 3.91 5.05 -8.27
CA ALA A 170 4.36 6.38 -8.65
C ALA A 170 3.13 7.31 -8.65
N TRP A 171 3.24 8.45 -8.00
CA TRP A 171 2.15 9.37 -7.70
C TRP A 171 2.31 10.68 -8.44
N SER A 172 1.23 11.27 -8.94
CA SER A 172 1.32 12.64 -9.45
C SER A 172 1.49 13.64 -8.31
N ARG A 173 2.33 14.64 -8.53
CA ARG A 173 2.44 15.78 -7.62
C ARG A 173 1.10 16.47 -7.43
N GLU A 174 0.34 16.63 -8.52
CA GLU A 174 -0.98 17.25 -8.48
C GLU A 174 -1.90 16.55 -7.46
N PHE A 175 -1.97 15.23 -7.50
CA PHE A 175 -2.74 14.45 -6.52
C PHE A 175 -2.17 14.60 -5.11
N LEU A 176 -0.86 14.39 -4.93
CA LEU A 176 -0.27 14.48 -3.59
C LEU A 176 -0.43 15.85 -2.95
N THR A 177 -0.36 16.92 -3.72
CA THR A 177 -0.57 18.31 -3.21
C THR A 177 -1.98 18.51 -2.63
N LYS A 178 -2.98 17.70 -3.05
CA LYS A 178 -4.34 17.76 -2.49
C LYS A 178 -4.45 17.10 -1.12
N ILE A 179 -3.58 16.13 -0.82
CA ILE A 179 -3.72 15.28 0.38
C ILE A 179 -2.60 15.45 1.39
N PHE A 180 -1.43 15.94 0.98
CA PHE A 180 -0.30 16.18 1.89
C PHE A 180 -0.32 17.58 2.50
N PRO A 181 0.20 17.75 3.73
CA PRO A 181 0.74 16.71 4.60
C PRO A 181 -0.36 15.80 5.18
N LEU A 182 -0.09 14.50 5.28
CA LEU A 182 -0.96 13.56 5.96
C LEU A 182 -0.85 13.75 7.49
N ASP A 183 -1.97 13.98 8.16
CA ASP A 183 -2.02 14.16 9.62
C ASP A 183 -2.20 12.82 10.37
N SER A 184 -2.29 12.89 11.70
CA SER A 184 -2.43 11.72 12.57
C SER A 184 -3.76 10.97 12.44
N LYS A 185 -4.73 11.50 11.72
CA LYS A 185 -6.01 10.83 11.44
C LYS A 185 -5.89 9.80 10.33
N PHE A 186 -4.84 9.92 9.49
CA PHE A 186 -4.52 8.93 8.47
C PHE A 186 -3.62 7.82 9.04
N ASP A 187 -3.50 6.72 8.29
CA ASP A 187 -2.63 5.62 8.68
C ASP A 187 -1.17 6.09 8.86
N SER A 188 -0.44 5.43 9.74
CA SER A 188 1.00 5.63 9.90
C SER A 188 1.78 5.23 8.65
N SER A 189 1.23 4.32 7.84
CA SER A 189 1.76 3.95 6.53
C SER A 189 1.16 4.86 5.46
N THR A 190 2.01 5.63 4.80
CA THR A 190 1.63 6.64 3.81
C THR A 190 0.86 6.05 2.63
N ASP A 191 1.29 4.89 2.15
CA ASP A 191 0.72 4.21 0.99
C ASP A 191 -0.75 3.82 1.19
N THR A 192 -1.15 3.40 2.40
CA THR A 192 -2.53 3.04 2.72
C THR A 192 -3.52 4.15 2.37
N SER A 193 -3.20 5.39 2.76
CA SER A 193 -4.06 6.55 2.50
C SER A 193 -4.00 6.99 1.04
N CYS A 194 -2.79 7.07 0.46
CA CYS A 194 -2.61 7.44 -0.94
C CYS A 194 -3.32 6.46 -1.89
N ILE A 195 -3.19 5.14 -1.66
CA ILE A 195 -3.88 4.11 -2.45
C ILE A 195 -5.39 4.29 -2.36
N ALA A 196 -5.93 4.51 -1.17
CA ALA A 196 -7.37 4.65 -0.97
C ALA A 196 -7.96 5.89 -1.66
N MET A 197 -7.22 7.00 -1.67
CA MET A 197 -7.70 8.29 -2.17
C MET A 197 -7.50 8.47 -3.69
N ALA A 198 -6.42 7.93 -4.26
CA ALA A 198 -6.02 8.17 -5.65
C ALA A 198 -7.14 7.97 -6.71
N PRO A 199 -8.03 6.93 -6.61
CA PRO A 199 -9.10 6.72 -7.60
C PRO A 199 -10.14 7.84 -7.68
N TYR A 200 -10.14 8.74 -6.72
CA TYR A 200 -11.07 9.88 -6.66
C TYR A 200 -10.50 11.15 -7.29
N TYR A 201 -9.18 11.19 -7.51
CA TYR A 201 -8.47 12.37 -8.03
C TYR A 201 -7.98 12.20 -9.47
N GLY A 202 -8.06 11.01 -10.03
CA GLY A 202 -7.61 10.78 -11.39
C GLY A 202 -7.47 9.31 -11.78
N ASP A 203 -6.89 9.09 -12.93
CA ASP A 203 -6.69 7.77 -13.48
C ASP A 203 -5.61 6.99 -12.72
N ILE A 204 -5.84 5.68 -12.59
CA ILE A 204 -4.84 4.72 -12.12
C ILE A 204 -4.41 3.87 -13.29
N VAL A 205 -3.17 4.08 -13.72
CA VAL A 205 -2.56 3.35 -14.84
C VAL A 205 -1.74 2.18 -14.30
N THR A 206 -1.89 1.01 -14.90
CA THR A 206 -1.15 -0.20 -14.51
C THR A 206 -0.14 -0.57 -15.59
N ILE A 207 1.13 -0.71 -15.19
CA ILE A 207 2.17 -1.33 -16.01
C ILE A 207 2.27 -2.80 -15.60
N ASP A 208 1.92 -3.70 -16.53
CA ASP A 208 1.90 -5.15 -16.31
C ASP A 208 3.32 -5.76 -16.43
N ARG A 209 4.27 -5.17 -15.70
CA ARG A 209 5.68 -5.59 -15.64
C ARG A 209 6.24 -5.35 -14.24
N PRO A 210 7.07 -6.27 -13.71
CA PRO A 210 7.77 -6.05 -12.46
C PRO A 210 8.88 -5.00 -12.67
N LEU A 211 8.77 -3.87 -11.99
CA LEU A 211 9.74 -2.78 -12.02
C LEU A 211 10.34 -2.48 -10.64
N VAL A 212 9.95 -3.26 -9.64
CA VAL A 212 10.47 -3.19 -8.27
C VAL A 212 10.79 -4.60 -7.77
N LEU A 213 11.92 -4.75 -7.10
CA LEU A 213 12.24 -5.92 -6.30
C LEU A 213 11.80 -5.62 -4.85
N TYR A 214 10.76 -6.32 -4.41
CA TYR A 214 10.20 -6.21 -3.07
C TYR A 214 10.89 -7.21 -2.13
N ARG A 215 11.73 -6.70 -1.22
CA ARG A 215 12.52 -7.54 -0.34
C ARG A 215 11.70 -8.06 0.83
N THR A 216 11.75 -9.38 1.05
CA THR A 216 11.07 -10.03 2.16
C THR A 216 12.09 -10.52 3.18
N HIS A 217 11.97 -10.06 4.40
CA HIS A 217 12.79 -10.45 5.55
C HIS A 217 11.93 -10.47 6.83
N GLY A 218 12.46 -10.97 7.94
CA GLY A 218 11.67 -11.15 9.16
C GLY A 218 11.14 -9.88 9.83
N LYS A 219 11.56 -8.69 9.37
CA LYS A 219 11.19 -7.40 9.95
C LYS A 219 10.23 -6.57 9.09
N ASN A 220 9.74 -7.10 7.96
CA ASN A 220 8.78 -6.36 7.14
C ASN A 220 7.50 -6.06 7.92
N ASP A 221 7.01 -4.83 7.83
CA ASP A 221 5.80 -4.36 8.52
C ASP A 221 4.53 -5.06 8.04
N SER A 222 4.48 -5.48 6.77
CA SER A 222 3.34 -6.19 6.16
C SER A 222 3.12 -7.64 6.64
N ASN A 223 4.03 -8.20 7.44
CA ASN A 223 3.96 -9.60 7.84
C ASN A 223 2.97 -9.82 8.99
N LEU A 224 1.76 -10.32 8.70
CA LEU A 224 0.74 -10.66 9.70
C LEU A 224 1.19 -11.71 10.71
N SER A 225 2.14 -12.57 10.37
CA SER A 225 2.65 -13.61 11.27
C SER A 225 3.63 -13.08 12.34
N ASN A 226 4.08 -11.83 12.23
CA ASN A 226 5.05 -11.24 13.15
C ASN A 226 4.45 -10.83 14.52
N GLY A 227 3.18 -11.11 14.79
CA GLY A 227 2.56 -10.88 16.10
C GLY A 227 1.04 -10.73 16.04
N LYS A 228 0.40 -11.10 17.14
CA LYS A 228 -1.07 -11.04 17.31
C LYS A 228 -1.63 -9.63 17.14
N GLU A 229 -0.83 -8.61 17.41
CA GLU A 229 -1.22 -7.20 17.30
C GLU A 229 -1.47 -6.74 15.85
N ASN A 230 -0.87 -7.45 14.89
CA ASN A 230 -1.01 -7.13 13.48
C ASN A 230 -2.45 -7.24 12.98
N TYR A 231 -3.26 -8.12 13.56
CA TYR A 231 -4.69 -8.20 13.22
C TYR A 231 -5.44 -6.93 13.62
N SER A 232 -5.16 -6.39 14.81
CA SER A 232 -5.77 -5.14 15.27
C SER A 232 -5.31 -3.94 14.45
N ARG A 233 -4.05 -3.94 14.03
CA ARG A 233 -3.48 -2.93 13.14
C ARG A 233 -4.17 -2.93 11.77
N GLU A 234 -4.40 -4.11 11.17
CA GLU A 234 -5.11 -4.21 9.90
C GLU A 234 -6.58 -3.76 9.99
N VAL A 235 -7.23 -4.02 11.13
CA VAL A 235 -8.58 -3.49 11.40
C VAL A 235 -8.55 -1.96 11.49
N ALA A 236 -7.56 -1.39 12.19
CA ALA A 236 -7.36 0.06 12.25
C ALA A 236 -7.09 0.66 10.87
N ARG A 237 -6.25 0.03 10.07
CA ARG A 237 -5.96 0.44 8.68
C ARG A 237 -7.22 0.47 7.82
N ALA A 238 -8.12 -0.50 7.96
CA ALA A 238 -9.40 -0.50 7.24
C ALA A 238 -10.27 0.70 7.64
N PHE A 239 -10.25 1.09 8.91
CA PHE A 239 -10.94 2.27 9.39
C PHE A 239 -10.32 3.57 8.86
N HIS A 240 -8.99 3.69 8.89
CA HIS A 240 -8.27 4.84 8.33
C HIS A 240 -8.48 4.96 6.81
N ARG A 241 -8.52 3.83 6.07
CA ARG A 241 -8.85 3.84 4.64
C ARG A 241 -10.26 4.40 4.39
N LEU A 242 -11.25 3.97 5.17
CA LEU A 242 -12.60 4.54 5.04
C LEU A 242 -12.60 6.05 5.28
N TYR A 243 -11.90 6.51 6.31
CA TYR A 243 -11.75 7.94 6.59
C TYR A 243 -11.11 8.68 5.42
N ALA A 244 -10.00 8.17 4.89
CA ALA A 244 -9.31 8.73 3.74
C ALA A 244 -10.22 8.83 2.51
N VAL A 245 -10.98 7.77 2.20
CA VAL A 245 -11.96 7.78 1.11
C VAL A 245 -13.07 8.80 1.36
N GLN A 246 -13.56 8.95 2.60
CA GLN A 246 -14.56 9.97 2.92
C GLN A 246 -14.02 11.38 2.70
N CYS A 247 -12.78 11.66 3.07
CA CYS A 247 -12.13 12.94 2.79
C CYS A 247 -12.04 13.19 1.27
N ALA A 248 -11.60 12.19 0.50
CA ALA A 248 -11.53 12.30 -0.97
C ALA A 248 -12.91 12.54 -1.60
N CYS A 249 -13.95 11.84 -1.13
CA CYS A 249 -15.33 12.03 -1.61
C CYS A 249 -15.84 13.44 -1.34
N LEU A 250 -15.53 14.01 -0.16
CA LEU A 250 -15.92 15.38 0.18
C LEU A 250 -15.24 16.41 -0.73
N ASP A 251 -13.96 16.21 -1.02
CA ASP A 251 -13.19 17.11 -1.87
C ASP A 251 -13.60 17.04 -3.36
N THR A 252 -13.96 15.85 -3.84
CA THR A 252 -14.22 15.58 -5.25
C THR A 252 -15.71 15.48 -5.60
N GLY A 253 -16.63 15.64 -4.63
CA GLY A 253 -18.07 15.59 -4.84
C GLY A 253 -18.65 14.18 -5.07
N HIS A 254 -17.90 13.12 -4.72
CA HIS A 254 -18.38 11.75 -4.81
C HIS A 254 -19.30 11.38 -3.64
N PRO A 255 -20.22 10.41 -3.80
CA PRO A 255 -21.06 9.94 -2.72
C PRO A 255 -20.24 9.34 -1.56
N LEU A 256 -20.55 9.74 -0.33
CA LEU A 256 -19.85 9.26 0.86
C LEU A 256 -20.12 7.76 1.11
N PRO A 257 -19.09 6.93 1.26
CA PRO A 257 -19.27 5.55 1.69
C PRO A 257 -19.75 5.50 3.14
N LYS A 258 -20.73 4.62 3.40
CA LYS A 258 -21.29 4.46 4.74
C LYS A 258 -20.38 3.56 5.59
N TYR A 259 -20.31 3.84 6.89
CA TYR A 259 -19.53 3.05 7.86
C TYR A 259 -19.82 1.54 7.81
N LYS A 260 -21.05 1.16 7.46
CA LYS A 260 -21.46 -0.26 7.34
C LYS A 260 -20.63 -1.07 6.32
N VAL A 261 -19.97 -0.45 5.36
CA VAL A 261 -19.14 -1.13 4.36
C VAL A 261 -18.01 -1.94 4.99
N LEU A 262 -17.48 -1.50 6.14
CA LEU A 262 -16.48 -2.22 6.91
C LEU A 262 -16.99 -3.56 7.46
N PHE A 263 -18.30 -3.74 7.56
CA PHE A 263 -18.94 -4.95 8.08
C PHE A 263 -19.42 -5.91 6.96
N GLU A 264 -19.28 -5.50 5.72
CA GLU A 264 -19.74 -6.26 4.54
C GLU A 264 -18.58 -6.96 3.80
N ASN A 265 -17.33 -6.79 4.25
CA ASN A 265 -16.13 -7.38 3.66
C ASN A 265 -15.75 -8.69 4.39
N SER A 266 -15.69 -9.81 3.65
CA SER A 266 -15.39 -11.13 4.20
C SER A 266 -13.97 -11.28 4.73
N HIS A 267 -13.01 -10.57 4.11
CA HIS A 267 -11.64 -10.56 4.61
C HIS A 267 -11.52 -9.77 5.91
N LEU A 268 -12.11 -8.58 5.95
CA LEU A 268 -12.11 -7.76 7.16
C LEU A 268 -12.86 -8.44 8.30
N LEU A 269 -13.94 -9.20 8.01
CA LEU A 269 -14.63 -10.02 9.02
C LEU A 269 -13.66 -10.97 9.74
N GLN A 270 -12.80 -11.66 8.99
CA GLN A 270 -11.84 -12.60 9.58
C GLN A 270 -10.79 -11.88 10.45
N LEU A 271 -10.28 -10.73 9.98
CA LEU A 271 -9.35 -9.88 10.75
C LEU A 271 -10.00 -9.31 12.02
N ARG A 272 -11.27 -8.88 11.96
CA ARG A 272 -12.06 -8.41 13.10
C ARG A 272 -12.19 -9.50 14.17
N ILE A 273 -12.56 -10.71 13.76
CA ILE A 273 -12.66 -11.88 14.67
C ILE A 273 -11.31 -12.17 15.31
N ALA A 274 -10.23 -12.24 14.51
CA ALA A 274 -8.88 -12.47 15.00
C ALA A 274 -8.44 -11.38 16.00
N SER A 275 -8.66 -10.10 15.67
CA SER A 275 -8.35 -8.96 16.54
C SER A 275 -9.11 -9.05 17.88
N MET A 276 -10.43 -9.27 17.85
CA MET A 276 -11.25 -9.37 19.05
C MET A 276 -10.91 -10.59 19.92
N ARG A 277 -10.46 -11.69 19.31
CA ARG A 277 -10.07 -12.92 20.02
C ARG A 277 -8.69 -12.87 20.63
N LEU A 278 -7.71 -12.30 19.91
CA LEU A 278 -6.30 -12.36 20.28
C LEU A 278 -5.81 -11.08 20.99
N THR A 279 -6.36 -9.93 20.60
CA THR A 279 -5.96 -8.62 21.15
C THR A 279 -7.15 -7.70 21.39
N PRO A 280 -8.14 -8.10 22.21
CA PRO A 280 -9.42 -7.38 22.38
C PRO A 280 -9.24 -5.93 22.84
N ARG A 281 -8.20 -5.64 23.66
CA ARG A 281 -7.91 -4.28 24.14
C ARG A 281 -7.35 -3.34 23.05
N LYS A 282 -6.85 -3.90 21.96
CA LYS A 282 -6.31 -3.15 20.80
C LYS A 282 -7.26 -3.11 19.60
N HIS A 283 -8.42 -3.79 19.72
CA HIS A 283 -9.44 -3.74 18.68
C HIS A 283 -10.04 -2.32 18.60
N SER A 284 -9.92 -1.70 17.43
CA SER A 284 -10.15 -0.24 17.27
C SER A 284 -11.43 0.11 16.50
N LEU A 285 -12.26 -0.89 16.10
CA LEU A 285 -13.45 -0.62 15.29
C LEU A 285 -14.64 -0.29 16.19
N PRO A 286 -15.14 0.97 16.20
CA PRO A 286 -16.25 1.36 17.07
C PRO A 286 -17.53 0.56 16.79
N GLY A 287 -18.22 0.15 17.85
CA GLY A 287 -19.48 -0.60 17.76
C GLY A 287 -19.35 -2.04 17.25
N ASP A 288 -18.12 -2.59 17.18
CA ASP A 288 -17.89 -3.98 16.84
C ASP A 288 -17.93 -4.91 18.05
N SER A 289 -18.26 -6.18 17.82
CA SER A 289 -18.30 -7.23 18.83
C SER A 289 -18.31 -8.60 18.20
N LEU A 290 -17.94 -9.64 18.95
CA LEU A 290 -18.04 -11.03 18.48
C LEU A 290 -19.47 -11.42 18.13
N LYS A 291 -20.46 -10.92 18.86
CA LYS A 291 -21.89 -11.11 18.55
C LYS A 291 -22.23 -10.50 17.19
N LYS A 292 -21.78 -9.28 16.92
CA LYS A 292 -21.97 -8.60 15.62
C LYS A 292 -21.26 -9.37 14.51
N ALA A 293 -19.99 -9.75 14.71
CA ALA A 293 -19.23 -10.54 13.73
C ALA A 293 -19.90 -11.89 13.39
N PHE A 294 -20.54 -12.51 14.38
CA PHE A 294 -21.35 -13.72 14.16
C PHE A 294 -22.53 -13.45 13.21
N TYR A 295 -23.33 -12.41 13.44
CA TYR A 295 -24.40 -12.04 12.52
C TYR A 295 -23.89 -11.60 11.14
N ASP A 296 -22.80 -10.83 11.10
CA ASP A 296 -22.19 -10.39 9.85
C ASP A 296 -21.71 -11.57 8.98
N SER A 297 -21.24 -12.68 9.61
CA SER A 297 -20.81 -13.88 8.88
C SER A 297 -21.94 -14.54 8.09
N PHE A 298 -23.14 -14.62 8.67
CA PHE A 298 -24.35 -15.11 7.97
C PHE A 298 -24.80 -14.12 6.90
N LYS A 299 -24.79 -12.82 7.22
CA LYS A 299 -25.19 -11.79 6.27
C LYS A 299 -24.30 -11.81 5.02
N ILE A 300 -22.98 -11.86 5.20
CA ILE A 300 -22.02 -11.94 4.09
C ILE A 300 -22.27 -13.21 3.25
N PHE A 301 -22.47 -14.37 3.90
CA PHE A 301 -22.75 -15.62 3.20
C PHE A 301 -24.06 -15.60 2.41
N LEU A 302 -25.13 -15.00 2.96
CA LEU A 302 -26.46 -14.98 2.33
C LEU A 302 -26.56 -13.96 1.20
N PHE A 303 -25.90 -12.80 1.34
CA PHE A 303 -26.03 -11.66 0.44
C PHE A 303 -24.78 -11.39 -0.41
N SER A 304 -23.80 -12.31 -0.45
CA SER A 304 -22.68 -12.24 -1.39
C SER A 304 -23.24 -12.14 -2.82
N LYS A 305 -22.90 -11.05 -3.51
CA LYS A 305 -23.34 -10.79 -4.91
C LYS A 305 -22.69 -11.74 -5.93
N LYS A 306 -21.62 -12.46 -5.53
CA LYS A 306 -21.02 -13.54 -6.30
C LYS A 306 -21.82 -14.83 -6.03
N ARG A 307 -21.99 -15.68 -7.06
CA ARG A 307 -22.55 -17.04 -6.89
C ARG A 307 -21.93 -17.67 -5.65
N ARG A 308 -22.78 -18.22 -4.74
CA ARG A 308 -22.33 -18.90 -3.52
C ARG A 308 -21.18 -19.84 -3.84
N SER A 309 -19.97 -19.42 -3.46
CA SER A 309 -18.76 -20.20 -3.68
C SER A 309 -18.59 -21.16 -2.51
N PHE A 310 -17.98 -22.30 -2.75
CA PHE A 310 -17.49 -23.18 -1.70
C PHE A 310 -16.67 -22.42 -0.64
N PHE A 311 -15.90 -21.43 -1.08
CA PHE A 311 -15.10 -20.55 -0.21
C PHE A 311 -15.95 -19.70 0.74
N ASP A 312 -17.12 -19.20 0.34
CA ASP A 312 -17.98 -18.41 1.22
C ASP A 312 -18.52 -19.28 2.37
N GLY A 313 -18.85 -20.54 2.10
CA GLY A 313 -19.22 -21.52 3.11
C GLY A 313 -18.09 -21.83 4.08
N MET A 314 -16.87 -21.97 3.58
CA MET A 314 -15.68 -22.16 4.41
C MET A 314 -15.40 -20.95 5.32
N ILE A 315 -15.57 -19.73 4.82
CA ILE A 315 -15.41 -18.51 5.62
C ILE A 315 -16.47 -18.45 6.73
N LEU A 316 -17.72 -18.81 6.43
CA LEU A 316 -18.78 -18.86 7.43
C LEU A 316 -18.45 -19.86 8.55
N ILE A 317 -18.11 -21.11 8.19
CA ILE A 317 -17.75 -22.16 9.15
C ILE A 317 -16.55 -21.72 9.98
N TRP A 318 -15.49 -21.21 9.33
CA TRP A 318 -14.31 -20.71 10.01
C TRP A 318 -14.66 -19.59 11.02
N SER A 319 -15.50 -18.63 10.61
CA SER A 319 -15.90 -17.51 11.45
C SER A 319 -16.65 -17.97 12.70
N ILE A 320 -17.59 -18.90 12.53
CA ILE A 320 -18.34 -19.47 13.65
C ILE A 320 -17.39 -20.20 14.61
N LEU A 321 -16.54 -21.07 14.10
CA LEU A 321 -15.58 -21.82 14.93
C LEU A 321 -14.61 -20.86 15.64
N ALA A 322 -14.08 -19.84 14.97
CA ALA A 322 -13.18 -18.88 15.57
C ALA A 322 -13.84 -18.06 16.70
N ILE A 323 -15.16 -17.85 16.65
CA ILE A 323 -15.93 -17.15 17.69
C ILE A 323 -16.19 -18.06 18.90
N ILE A 324 -16.58 -19.33 18.69
CA ILE A 324 -17.10 -20.20 19.77
C ILE A 324 -16.04 -21.08 20.44
N LEU A 325 -14.95 -21.41 19.75
CA LEU A 325 -13.91 -22.29 20.30
C LEU A 325 -13.21 -21.68 21.52
N PRO A 326 -12.71 -22.52 22.46
CA PRO A 326 -11.82 -22.06 23.53
C PRO A 326 -10.62 -21.28 23.00
N GLY A 327 -10.09 -20.31 23.79
CA GLY A 327 -9.09 -19.36 23.36
C GLY A 327 -7.87 -19.99 22.64
N PHE A 328 -7.30 -21.07 23.20
CA PHE A 328 -6.14 -21.74 22.62
C PHE A 328 -6.40 -22.43 21.27
N LEU A 329 -7.62 -22.97 21.07
CA LEU A 329 -8.01 -23.59 19.78
C LEU A 329 -8.30 -22.51 18.74
N ALA A 330 -9.00 -21.45 19.13
CA ALA A 330 -9.26 -20.32 18.25
C ALA A 330 -7.96 -19.69 17.77
N GLU A 331 -6.96 -19.50 18.66
CA GLU A 331 -5.65 -18.97 18.30
C GLU A 331 -4.97 -19.85 17.25
N ARG A 332 -4.83 -21.16 17.49
CA ARG A 332 -4.22 -22.07 16.52
C ARG A 332 -4.90 -22.05 15.15
N MET A 333 -6.23 -21.97 15.15
CA MET A 333 -7.01 -21.93 13.91
C MET A 333 -6.81 -20.60 13.17
N ILE A 334 -6.73 -19.48 13.89
CA ILE A 334 -6.43 -18.15 13.32
C ILE A 334 -5.02 -18.15 12.73
N ASP A 335 -4.02 -18.61 13.49
CA ASP A 335 -2.64 -18.68 13.03
C ASP A 335 -2.50 -19.57 11.79
N PHE A 336 -3.15 -20.73 11.76
CA PHE A 336 -3.17 -21.60 10.59
C PHE A 336 -3.80 -20.93 9.36
N ARG A 337 -4.86 -20.16 9.53
CA ARG A 337 -5.53 -19.46 8.43
C ARG A 337 -4.67 -18.38 7.83
N PHE A 338 -3.95 -17.63 8.67
CA PHE A 338 -3.16 -16.49 8.24
C PHE A 338 -1.70 -16.84 7.91
N SER A 339 -1.09 -17.87 8.51
CA SER A 339 0.25 -18.35 8.14
C SER A 339 0.30 -18.92 6.71
N ARG A 340 -0.76 -19.57 6.25
CA ARG A 340 -0.85 -20.05 4.86
C ARG A 340 -0.99 -18.94 3.81
N ARG A 341 -1.35 -17.72 4.20
CA ARG A 341 -1.50 -16.59 3.28
C ARG A 341 -0.19 -16.03 2.73
N ILE A 342 0.95 -16.35 3.31
CA ILE A 342 2.24 -16.06 2.66
C ILE A 342 2.35 -16.80 1.32
N LEU A 343 1.60 -17.89 1.13
CA LEU A 343 1.54 -18.68 -0.10
C LEU A 343 0.35 -18.33 -1.02
N GLU A 344 -0.68 -17.67 -0.49
CA GLU A 344 -1.97 -17.48 -1.20
C GLU A 344 -2.45 -16.02 -1.29
N CYS A 345 -1.57 -15.01 -1.39
CA CYS A 345 -1.97 -13.73 -2.01
C CYS A 345 -2.33 -13.93 -3.49
N THR A 346 -3.06 -15.00 -3.80
CA THR A 346 -3.12 -15.56 -5.14
C THR A 346 -4.50 -15.93 -5.62
N VAL A 347 -5.57 -15.72 -4.88
CA VAL A 347 -6.91 -16.03 -5.42
C VAL A 347 -7.91 -14.98 -4.96
N LEU A 348 -7.94 -13.86 -5.67
CA LEU A 348 -9.15 -13.09 -5.91
C LEU A 348 -9.22 -12.92 -7.43
N ASN A 349 -9.62 -13.99 -8.10
CA ASN A 349 -10.10 -13.93 -9.48
C ASN A 349 -11.00 -15.15 -9.69
N ASP A 350 -12.27 -14.87 -9.87
CA ASP A 350 -13.12 -15.28 -11.00
C ASP A 350 -14.44 -14.53 -10.88
#